data_0ef4e292517259cb9ee5de2f0953ac91
#
_entry.id   0ef4e292517259cb9ee5de2f0953ac91
#
_cell.length_a   1.000
_cell.length_b   1.000
_cell.length_c   1.000
_cell.angle_alpha   90.00
_cell.angle_beta   90.00
_cell.angle_gamma   90.00
#
_symmetry.space_group_name_H-M   'P 1'
#
loop_
_entity.id
_entity.type
_entity.pdbx_description
1 polymer ?
#
loop_
_entity_poly.entity_id
_entity_poly.type
_entity_poly.pdbx_seq_one_letter_code
_entity_poly.pdbx_strand_id
1 'polypeptide(L)'
;MNRLLDRETLTQLLKHRDGPCLSLYQPTHRSFPERQQDPIRFKQLVKQLEESLKQQGHAEQARSLLEPFHALIDNNDFWNHNLDGLAAFAAKDYFQVYRLQRSVPEMAVANARMHLKPLVRIAQSADRFQILCLSRDSVRLFEGNRDALDEVHLHEAVPKTLADALGGDLTEKGQSGFPQGYSRASERGDPM
;
A
#
# COMPACT_ATOMS: atom_id res chain seq x y z
N MET A 1 9.23 -0.91 -3.34
CA MET A 1 8.53 0.31 -3.77
C MET A 1 7.07 -0.05 -3.98
N ASN A 2 6.18 0.45 -3.12
CA ASN A 2 4.75 0.13 -3.21
C ASN A 2 4.16 0.93 -4.37
N ARG A 3 3.92 0.28 -5.53
CA ARG A 3 3.25 0.95 -6.65
C ARG A 3 1.79 1.11 -6.30
N LEU A 4 1.35 2.36 -6.28
CA LEU A 4 -0.04 2.70 -6.09
C LEU A 4 -0.90 2.10 -7.20
N LEU A 5 -2.03 1.52 -6.84
CA LEU A 5 -3.05 1.06 -7.78
C LEU A 5 -3.79 2.27 -8.34
N ASP A 6 -3.21 2.92 -9.33
CA ASP A 6 -3.84 4.01 -10.05
C ASP A 6 -4.45 3.55 -11.39
N ARG A 7 -5.15 4.46 -12.04
CA ARG A 7 -5.80 4.21 -13.33
C ARG A 7 -4.76 3.88 -14.42
N GLU A 8 -3.56 4.43 -14.33
CA GLU A 8 -2.50 4.21 -15.30
C GLU A 8 -1.96 2.78 -15.18
N THR A 9 -1.69 2.31 -13.97
CA THR A 9 -1.30 0.93 -13.67
C THR A 9 -2.31 -0.07 -14.22
N LEU A 10 -3.61 0.15 -13.98
CA LEU A 10 -4.66 -0.74 -14.51
C LEU A 10 -4.69 -0.72 -16.04
N THR A 11 -4.47 0.45 -16.66
CA THR A 11 -4.42 0.58 -18.11
C THR A 11 -3.20 -0.15 -18.69
N GLN A 12 -2.06 -0.12 -18.03
CA GLN A 12 -0.86 -0.87 -18.44
C GLN A 12 -1.11 -2.37 -18.39
N LEU A 13 -1.71 -2.89 -17.32
CA LEU A 13 -2.06 -4.32 -17.19
C LEU A 13 -3.03 -4.78 -18.29
N LEU A 14 -3.94 -3.94 -18.74
CA LEU A 14 -4.88 -4.24 -19.82
C LEU A 14 -4.24 -4.35 -21.21
N LYS A 15 -3.01 -3.82 -21.40
CA LYS A 15 -2.30 -3.87 -22.68
C LYS A 15 -1.72 -5.24 -22.99
N HIS A 16 -1.47 -6.08 -21.98
CA HIS A 16 -0.90 -7.41 -22.17
C HIS A 16 -1.97 -8.36 -22.73
N ARG A 17 -1.80 -8.74 -24.01
CA ARG A 17 -2.76 -9.58 -24.78
C ARG A 17 -2.08 -10.62 -25.67
N ASP A 18 -0.75 -10.63 -25.73
CA ASP A 18 0.03 -11.47 -26.61
C ASP A 18 0.48 -12.74 -25.88
N GLY A 19 -0.39 -13.72 -25.81
CA GLY A 19 -0.12 -15.01 -25.18
C GLY A 19 -0.80 -15.18 -23.81
N PRO A 20 -0.47 -16.26 -23.08
CA PRO A 20 -1.06 -16.53 -21.77
C PRO A 20 -0.64 -15.49 -20.75
N CYS A 21 -1.63 -14.95 -20.04
CA CYS A 21 -1.46 -14.05 -18.91
C CYS A 21 -1.81 -14.78 -17.62
N LEU A 22 -0.98 -14.59 -16.60
CA LEU A 22 -1.18 -15.16 -15.27
C LEU A 22 -1.63 -14.09 -14.31
N SER A 23 -2.59 -14.44 -13.46
CA SER A 23 -3.10 -13.59 -12.40
C SER A 23 -3.24 -14.43 -11.14
N LEU A 24 -2.52 -14.07 -10.09
CA LEU A 24 -2.55 -14.70 -8.80
C LEU A 24 -2.96 -13.68 -7.74
N TYR A 25 -3.91 -14.04 -6.91
CA TYR A 25 -4.35 -13.26 -5.76
C TYR A 25 -4.37 -14.13 -4.52
N GLN A 26 -3.96 -13.57 -3.39
CA GLN A 26 -4.12 -14.24 -2.10
C GLN A 26 -4.21 -13.22 -0.96
N PRO A 27 -4.88 -13.58 0.15
CA PRO A 27 -4.72 -12.86 1.41
C PRO A 27 -3.29 -13.04 1.92
N THR A 28 -2.76 -12.00 2.54
CA THR A 28 -1.47 -12.02 3.23
C THR A 28 -1.62 -11.41 4.61
N HIS A 29 -0.63 -11.64 5.48
CA HIS A 29 -0.68 -11.24 6.89
C HIS A 29 0.55 -10.42 7.26
N ARG A 30 0.33 -9.36 8.05
CA ARG A 30 1.40 -8.44 8.49
C ARG A 30 2.22 -9.02 9.62
N SER A 31 1.63 -9.89 10.43
CA SER A 31 2.21 -10.38 11.69
C SER A 31 2.39 -11.90 11.71
N PHE A 32 3.23 -12.32 12.63
CA PHE A 32 3.41 -13.71 13.04
C PHE A 32 2.28 -14.10 14.02
N PRO A 33 1.77 -15.34 14.03
CA PRO A 33 2.25 -16.50 13.24
C PRO A 33 1.59 -16.66 11.86
N GLU A 34 0.51 -15.92 11.56
CA GLU A 34 -0.33 -16.11 10.36
C GLU A 34 0.46 -15.95 9.06
N ARG A 35 1.44 -15.02 9.06
CA ARG A 35 2.33 -14.77 7.93
C ARG A 35 3.10 -16.00 7.45
N GLN A 36 3.37 -16.98 8.30
CA GLN A 36 4.09 -18.19 7.90
C GLN A 36 3.34 -19.05 6.88
N GLN A 37 2.02 -18.92 6.83
CA GLN A 37 1.17 -19.65 5.88
C GLN A 37 1.16 -19.01 4.48
N ASP A 38 1.57 -17.76 4.35
CA ASP A 38 1.48 -17.00 3.10
C ASP A 38 2.36 -17.61 1.99
N PRO A 39 3.64 -17.95 2.18
CA PRO A 39 4.44 -18.61 1.14
C PRO A 39 3.94 -20.02 0.79
N ILE A 40 3.36 -20.74 1.75
CA ILE A 40 2.80 -22.09 1.53
C ILE A 40 1.58 -21.99 0.61
N ARG A 41 0.68 -21.06 0.90
CA ARG A 41 -0.49 -20.75 0.09
C ARG A 41 -0.09 -20.28 -1.31
N PHE A 42 0.88 -19.40 -1.39
CA PHE A 42 1.40 -18.91 -2.67
C PHE A 42 1.92 -20.05 -3.55
N LYS A 43 2.70 -20.97 -2.99
CA LYS A 43 3.21 -22.15 -3.68
C LYS A 43 2.09 -23.04 -4.24
N GLN A 44 1.00 -23.20 -3.48
CA GLN A 44 -0.17 -23.97 -3.96
C GLN A 44 -0.86 -23.28 -5.15
N LEU A 45 -1.02 -21.94 -5.09
CA LEU A 45 -1.61 -21.16 -6.17
C LEU A 45 -0.73 -21.16 -7.42
N VAL A 46 0.60 -21.09 -7.26
CA VAL A 46 1.55 -21.23 -8.38
C VAL A 46 1.42 -22.58 -9.05
N LYS A 47 1.25 -23.66 -8.29
CA LYS A 47 1.00 -24.99 -8.83
C LYS A 47 -0.30 -25.07 -9.64
N GLN A 48 -1.37 -24.42 -9.17
CA GLN A 48 -2.63 -24.31 -9.92
C GLN A 48 -2.46 -23.57 -11.25
N LEU A 49 -1.64 -22.49 -11.29
CA LEU A 49 -1.30 -21.80 -12.53
C LEU A 49 -0.55 -22.72 -13.50
N GLU A 50 0.39 -23.51 -13.02
CA GLU A 50 1.16 -24.45 -13.82
C GLU A 50 0.24 -25.52 -14.43
N GLU A 51 -0.64 -26.11 -13.62
CA GLU A 51 -1.61 -27.09 -14.07
C GLU A 51 -2.56 -26.51 -15.13
N SER A 52 -3.04 -25.29 -14.92
CA SER A 52 -3.90 -24.58 -15.87
C SER A 52 -3.20 -24.30 -17.20
N LEU A 53 -1.94 -23.86 -17.18
CA LEU A 53 -1.14 -23.65 -18.40
C LEU A 53 -0.94 -24.94 -19.18
N LYS A 54 -0.65 -26.06 -18.51
CA LYS A 54 -0.50 -27.39 -19.14
C LYS A 54 -1.80 -27.83 -19.80
N GLN A 55 -2.94 -27.66 -19.12
CA GLN A 55 -4.26 -28.02 -19.67
C GLN A 55 -4.65 -27.17 -20.89
N GLN A 56 -4.19 -25.93 -20.95
CA GLN A 56 -4.44 -25.01 -22.07
C GLN A 56 -3.44 -25.19 -23.24
N GLY A 57 -2.50 -26.14 -23.16
CA GLY A 57 -1.51 -26.37 -24.20
C GLY A 57 -0.31 -25.42 -24.18
N HIS A 58 -0.12 -24.65 -23.09
CA HIS A 58 0.98 -23.68 -22.93
C HIS A 58 2.15 -24.23 -22.10
N ALA A 59 2.38 -25.53 -22.11
CA ALA A 59 3.41 -26.19 -21.30
C ALA A 59 4.83 -25.66 -21.55
N GLU A 60 5.18 -25.32 -22.80
CA GLU A 60 6.50 -24.78 -23.15
C GLU A 60 6.74 -23.39 -22.53
N GLN A 61 5.69 -22.56 -22.46
CA GLN A 61 5.77 -21.20 -21.94
C GLN A 61 5.64 -21.18 -20.40
N ALA A 62 5.13 -22.24 -19.79
CA ALA A 62 4.86 -22.33 -18.37
C ALA A 62 6.12 -22.05 -17.54
N ARG A 63 7.27 -22.59 -17.93
CA ARG A 63 8.53 -22.42 -17.19
C ARG A 63 8.96 -20.98 -17.10
N SER A 64 9.00 -20.26 -18.22
CA SER A 64 9.43 -18.85 -18.26
C SER A 64 8.45 -17.91 -17.54
N LEU A 65 7.14 -18.18 -17.64
CA LEU A 65 6.11 -17.38 -17.00
C LEU A 65 6.06 -17.59 -15.48
N LEU A 66 6.39 -18.79 -14.99
CA LEU A 66 6.33 -19.14 -13.57
C LEU A 66 7.65 -18.93 -12.83
N GLU A 67 8.77 -18.79 -13.53
CA GLU A 67 10.09 -18.57 -12.92
C GLU A 67 10.10 -17.43 -11.89
N PRO A 68 9.57 -16.21 -12.18
CA PRO A 68 9.55 -15.13 -11.21
C PRO A 68 8.64 -15.40 -10.01
N PHE A 69 7.57 -16.20 -10.16
CA PHE A 69 6.76 -16.63 -9.02
C PHE A 69 7.53 -17.60 -8.13
N HIS A 70 8.28 -18.55 -8.71
CA HIS A 70 9.10 -19.48 -7.94
C HIS A 70 10.19 -18.74 -7.16
N ALA A 71 10.81 -17.71 -7.75
CA ALA A 71 11.80 -16.89 -7.06
C ALA A 71 11.26 -16.17 -5.83
N LEU A 72 9.95 -15.90 -5.77
CA LEU A 72 9.32 -15.29 -4.59
C LEU A 72 9.05 -16.27 -3.46
N ILE A 73 8.83 -17.58 -3.76
CA ILE A 73 8.43 -18.57 -2.75
C ILE A 73 9.44 -18.64 -1.60
N ASP A 74 10.72 -18.66 -1.92
CA ASP A 74 11.82 -18.80 -0.95
C ASP A 74 12.41 -17.46 -0.49
N ASN A 75 11.80 -16.33 -0.90
CA ASN A 75 12.27 -14.98 -0.56
C ASN A 75 11.66 -14.52 0.78
N ASN A 76 12.34 -14.82 1.88
CA ASN A 76 11.90 -14.45 3.23
C ASN A 76 11.74 -12.92 3.42
N ASP A 77 12.62 -12.12 2.81
CA ASP A 77 12.51 -10.65 2.90
C ASP A 77 11.23 -10.15 2.25
N PHE A 78 10.86 -10.70 1.09
CA PHE A 78 9.60 -10.41 0.43
C PHE A 78 8.40 -10.69 1.34
N TRP A 79 8.36 -11.86 1.99
CA TRP A 79 7.25 -12.27 2.85
C TRP A 79 7.17 -11.47 4.15
N ASN A 80 8.29 -10.96 4.65
CA ASN A 80 8.32 -10.15 5.88
C ASN A 80 7.69 -8.76 5.74
N HIS A 81 7.50 -8.27 4.51
CA HIS A 81 7.03 -6.90 4.24
C HIS A 81 5.69 -6.86 3.49
N ASN A 82 4.86 -7.89 3.62
CA ASN A 82 3.53 -7.90 3.00
C ASN A 82 2.50 -7.13 3.82
N LEU A 83 1.43 -6.73 3.14
CA LEU A 83 0.25 -6.11 3.72
C LEU A 83 -0.87 -7.17 3.88
N ASP A 84 -2.12 -6.79 3.68
CA ASP A 84 -3.28 -7.65 3.93
C ASP A 84 -3.69 -8.48 2.70
N GLY A 85 -3.13 -8.16 1.55
CA GLY A 85 -3.36 -8.88 0.30
C GLY A 85 -2.21 -8.77 -0.68
N LEU A 86 -2.15 -9.72 -1.59
CA LEU A 86 -1.15 -9.80 -2.65
C LEU A 86 -1.84 -10.05 -3.98
N ALA A 87 -1.39 -9.34 -5.02
CA ALA A 87 -1.73 -9.65 -6.41
C ALA A 87 -0.44 -9.74 -7.22
N ALA A 88 -0.27 -10.81 -7.99
CA ALA A 88 0.88 -11.02 -8.85
C ALA A 88 0.43 -11.33 -10.27
N PHE A 89 1.08 -10.70 -11.25
CA PHE A 89 0.75 -10.83 -12.66
C PHE A 89 1.98 -11.15 -13.47
N ALA A 90 1.83 -12.06 -14.43
CA ALA A 90 2.85 -12.33 -15.43
C ALA A 90 2.24 -12.42 -16.83
N ALA A 91 3.00 -12.00 -17.80
CA ALA A 91 2.80 -12.21 -19.23
C ALA A 91 4.17 -12.33 -19.88
N LYS A 92 4.23 -12.50 -21.20
CA LYS A 92 5.52 -12.49 -21.91
C LYS A 92 6.31 -11.22 -21.57
N ASP A 93 7.52 -11.38 -21.09
CA ASP A 93 8.47 -10.31 -20.69
C ASP A 93 7.92 -9.32 -19.64
N TYR A 94 6.93 -9.75 -18.87
CA TYR A 94 6.32 -8.92 -17.84
C TYR A 94 6.05 -9.71 -16.55
N PHE A 95 6.49 -9.15 -15.42
CA PHE A 95 6.14 -9.63 -14.09
C PHE A 95 5.99 -8.46 -13.12
N GLN A 96 4.90 -8.43 -12.38
CA GLN A 96 4.65 -7.37 -11.40
C GLN A 96 3.86 -7.90 -10.22
N VAL A 97 4.25 -7.45 -9.01
CA VAL A 97 3.58 -7.75 -7.76
C VAL A 97 3.06 -6.47 -7.11
N TYR A 98 1.84 -6.55 -6.59
CA TYR A 98 1.18 -5.48 -5.84
C TYR A 98 0.85 -5.96 -4.43
N ARG A 99 1.32 -5.24 -3.42
CA ARG A 99 0.90 -5.41 -2.04
C ARG A 99 -0.33 -4.56 -1.80
N LEU A 100 -1.38 -5.18 -1.26
CA LEU A 100 -2.69 -4.57 -1.12
C LEU A 100 -2.99 -4.33 0.37
N GLN A 101 -3.46 -3.15 0.71
CA GLN A 101 -3.92 -2.81 2.07
C GLN A 101 -5.23 -3.49 2.45
N ARG A 102 -5.76 -4.33 1.58
CA ARG A 102 -7.03 -5.03 1.73
C ARG A 102 -6.87 -6.48 1.36
N SER A 103 -7.46 -7.35 2.17
CA SER A 103 -7.52 -8.77 1.85
C SER A 103 -8.29 -9.03 0.56
N VAL A 104 -7.83 -10.00 -0.21
CA VAL A 104 -8.41 -10.45 -1.46
C VAL A 104 -8.62 -11.96 -1.43
N PRO A 105 -9.65 -12.49 -2.13
CA PRO A 105 -9.85 -13.93 -2.20
C PRO A 105 -8.68 -14.63 -2.92
N GLU A 106 -8.42 -15.86 -2.53
CA GLU A 106 -7.47 -16.72 -3.22
C GLU A 106 -7.94 -17.00 -4.66
N MET A 107 -7.06 -16.78 -5.62
CA MET A 107 -7.36 -16.98 -7.02
C MET A 107 -6.09 -17.18 -7.84
N ALA A 108 -6.08 -18.20 -8.69
CA ALA A 108 -5.02 -18.48 -9.64
C ALA A 108 -5.66 -18.68 -11.03
N VAL A 109 -5.40 -17.76 -11.95
CA VAL A 109 -6.03 -17.75 -13.29
C VAL A 109 -4.96 -17.61 -14.35
N ALA A 110 -4.92 -18.57 -15.29
CA ALA A 110 -4.20 -18.47 -16.55
C ALA A 110 -5.23 -18.25 -17.67
N ASN A 111 -5.11 -17.18 -18.44
CA ASN A 111 -6.04 -16.84 -19.51
C ASN A 111 -5.34 -15.95 -20.55
N ALA A 112 -5.98 -15.70 -21.70
CA ALA A 112 -5.50 -14.77 -22.74
C ALA A 112 -5.39 -13.31 -22.25
N ARG A 113 -5.96 -12.96 -21.08
CA ARG A 113 -5.90 -11.63 -20.46
C ARG A 113 -5.75 -11.73 -18.95
N MET A 114 -5.11 -10.75 -18.37
CA MET A 114 -5.03 -10.63 -16.92
C MET A 114 -6.41 -10.45 -16.28
N HIS A 115 -6.66 -11.16 -15.19
CA HIS A 115 -7.89 -11.05 -14.43
C HIS A 115 -7.79 -9.88 -13.44
N LEU A 116 -8.26 -8.68 -13.83
CA LEU A 116 -8.09 -7.44 -13.07
C LEU A 116 -9.28 -7.06 -12.18
N LYS A 117 -10.39 -7.84 -12.22
CA LYS A 117 -11.61 -7.48 -11.49
C LYS A 117 -11.40 -7.17 -10.00
N PRO A 118 -10.60 -7.95 -9.22
CA PRO A 118 -10.33 -7.60 -7.82
C PRO A 118 -9.59 -6.27 -7.66
N LEU A 119 -8.60 -5.98 -8.50
CA LEU A 119 -7.87 -4.71 -8.45
C LEU A 119 -8.74 -3.51 -8.81
N VAL A 120 -9.57 -3.65 -9.86
CA VAL A 120 -10.52 -2.59 -10.26
C VAL A 120 -11.48 -2.26 -9.11
N ARG A 121 -11.97 -3.30 -8.42
CA ARG A 121 -12.85 -3.11 -7.25
C ARG A 121 -12.16 -2.36 -6.12
N ILE A 122 -10.88 -2.63 -5.87
CA ILE A 122 -10.07 -1.91 -4.86
C ILE A 122 -9.84 -0.46 -5.32
N ALA A 123 -9.44 -0.24 -6.56
CA ALA A 123 -9.16 1.08 -7.10
C ALA A 123 -10.41 1.98 -7.18
N GLN A 124 -11.60 1.39 -7.33
CA GLN A 124 -12.88 2.10 -7.35
C GLN A 124 -13.45 2.37 -5.96
N SER A 125 -12.92 1.75 -4.91
CA SER A 125 -13.35 2.09 -3.56
C SER A 125 -12.90 3.53 -3.24
N ALA A 126 -13.89 4.43 -3.08
CA ALA A 126 -13.68 5.88 -2.91
C ALA A 126 -13.26 6.26 -1.47
N ASP A 127 -12.81 5.33 -0.68
CA ASP A 127 -12.49 5.48 0.74
C ASP A 127 -11.00 5.72 1.02
N ARG A 128 -10.24 6.06 -0.01
CA ARG A 128 -8.82 6.39 0.15
C ARG A 128 -8.65 7.83 0.60
N PHE A 129 -7.88 8.03 1.66
CA PHE A 129 -7.57 9.34 2.23
C PHE A 129 -6.11 9.42 2.65
N GLN A 130 -5.63 10.63 2.82
CA GLN A 130 -4.33 10.93 3.39
C GLN A 130 -4.50 11.80 4.62
N ILE A 131 -3.70 11.53 5.65
CA ILE A 131 -3.63 12.32 6.89
C ILE A 131 -2.23 12.87 7.01
N LEU A 132 -2.11 14.20 6.95
CA LEU A 132 -0.87 14.91 7.25
C LEU A 132 -0.87 15.31 8.70
N CYS A 133 0.01 14.72 9.49
CA CYS A 133 0.23 15.07 10.88
C CYS A 133 1.39 16.05 10.98
N LEU A 134 1.10 17.25 11.47
CA LEU A 134 2.09 18.31 11.67
C LEU A 134 2.25 18.56 13.16
N SER A 135 3.48 18.54 13.63
CA SER A 135 3.87 19.03 14.94
C SER A 135 5.07 19.95 14.78
N ARG A 136 5.51 20.58 15.88
CA ARG A 136 6.70 21.42 15.86
C ARG A 136 7.96 20.66 15.46
N ASP A 137 8.03 19.40 15.87
CA ASP A 137 9.25 18.60 15.79
C ASP A 137 9.13 17.44 14.79
N SER A 138 7.97 17.31 14.11
CA SER A 138 7.78 16.20 13.15
C SER A 138 6.69 16.48 12.11
N VAL A 139 6.94 15.96 10.91
CA VAL A 139 5.96 15.85 9.83
C VAL A 139 5.80 14.38 9.50
N ARG A 140 4.58 13.86 9.58
CA ARG A 140 4.27 12.47 9.23
C ARG A 140 3.07 12.44 8.29
N LEU A 141 3.18 11.68 7.22
CA LEU A 141 2.10 11.45 6.27
C LEU A 141 1.60 10.02 6.42
N PHE A 142 0.31 9.86 6.51
CA PHE A 142 -0.34 8.55 6.50
C PHE A 142 -1.26 8.45 5.29
N GLU A 143 -1.32 7.26 4.71
CA GLU A 143 -2.29 6.91 3.70
C GLU A 143 -3.16 5.78 4.21
N GLY A 144 -4.45 5.89 4.04
CA GLY A 144 -5.39 4.91 4.55
C GLY A 144 -6.64 4.74 3.71
N ASN A 145 -7.38 3.75 4.10
CA ASN A 145 -8.73 3.44 3.65
C ASN A 145 -9.54 2.98 4.89
N ARG A 146 -10.77 2.51 4.71
CA ARG A 146 -11.61 2.02 5.82
C ARG A 146 -11.01 0.88 6.63
N ASP A 147 -10.05 0.13 6.06
CA ASP A 147 -9.54 -1.12 6.62
C ASP A 147 -8.15 -0.95 7.26
N ALA A 148 -7.35 0.00 6.77
CA ALA A 148 -5.96 0.18 7.19
C ALA A 148 -5.50 1.64 7.09
N LEU A 149 -4.51 1.99 7.90
CA LEU A 149 -3.79 3.26 7.88
C LEU A 149 -2.28 2.97 8.00
N ASP A 150 -1.54 3.30 6.96
CA ASP A 150 -0.09 3.06 6.88
C ASP A 150 0.68 4.38 6.78
N GLU A 151 1.83 4.44 7.44
CA GLU A 151 2.72 5.59 7.34
C GLU A 151 3.44 5.59 5.98
N VAL A 152 3.40 6.73 5.30
CA VAL A 152 4.09 6.97 4.03
C VAL A 152 5.47 7.52 4.31
N HIS A 153 6.51 6.83 3.85
CA HIS A 153 7.87 7.36 3.91
C HIS A 153 8.02 8.57 3.01
N LEU A 154 8.20 9.74 3.63
CA LEU A 154 8.45 10.98 2.92
C LEU A 154 9.83 10.96 2.27
N HIS A 155 9.93 11.56 1.08
CA HIS A 155 11.20 11.74 0.40
C HIS A 155 12.17 12.58 1.26
N GLU A 156 13.46 12.31 1.18
CA GLU A 156 14.49 12.98 2.00
C GLU A 156 14.50 14.50 1.86
N ALA A 157 14.11 15.02 0.68
CA ALA A 157 13.99 16.45 0.44
C ALA A 157 12.80 17.13 1.14
N VAL A 158 11.90 16.38 1.75
CA VAL A 158 10.77 16.95 2.50
C VAL A 158 11.23 17.30 3.91
N PRO A 159 11.09 18.56 4.34
CA PRO A 159 11.41 18.98 5.70
C PRO A 159 10.62 18.13 6.72
N LYS A 160 11.31 17.59 7.72
CA LYS A 160 10.69 16.73 8.75
C LYS A 160 10.33 17.47 10.02
N THR A 161 10.90 18.66 10.21
CA THR A 161 10.64 19.53 11.38
C THR A 161 10.33 20.95 10.92
N LEU A 162 9.75 21.74 11.83
CA LEU A 162 9.53 23.17 11.58
C LEU A 162 10.87 23.90 11.38
N ALA A 163 11.90 23.50 12.11
CA ALA A 163 13.25 24.07 11.97
C ALA A 163 13.86 23.79 10.59
N ASP A 164 13.68 22.59 10.07
CA ASP A 164 14.15 22.23 8.71
C ASP A 164 13.39 23.02 7.63
N ALA A 165 12.11 23.30 7.85
CA ALA A 165 11.26 24.00 6.89
C ALA A 165 11.53 25.52 6.83
N LEU A 166 11.80 26.13 7.98
CA LEU A 166 12.01 27.58 8.12
C LEU A 166 13.49 27.99 8.06
N GLY A 167 14.42 27.00 8.06
CA GLY A 167 15.84 27.30 8.16
C GLY A 167 16.22 27.97 9.50
N GLY A 168 17.21 28.87 9.48
CA GLY A 168 17.66 29.57 10.66
C GLY A 168 16.74 30.69 11.19
N ASP A 169 15.61 30.94 10.53
CA ASP A 169 14.67 32.02 10.87
C ASP A 169 13.65 31.68 11.97
N LEU A 170 13.96 30.70 12.82
CA LEU A 170 13.23 30.51 14.06
C LEU A 170 13.53 31.71 14.97
N THR A 171 12.72 32.77 14.85
CA THR A 171 12.66 33.81 15.83
C THR A 171 12.58 33.22 17.24
N GLU A 172 13.43 33.73 18.12
CA GLU A 172 13.51 33.42 19.55
C GLU A 172 12.12 33.22 20.16
N LYS A 173 12.01 32.33 21.13
CA LYS A 173 10.81 32.04 21.92
C LYS A 173 10.01 33.30 22.19
N GLY A 174 9.04 33.57 21.31
CA GLY A 174 8.13 34.68 21.50
C GLY A 174 7.39 34.48 22.83
N GLN A 175 7.52 35.42 23.74
CA GLN A 175 6.72 35.51 24.92
C GLN A 175 5.26 35.37 24.57
N SER A 176 4.62 34.30 25.03
CA SER A 176 3.16 34.17 25.01
C SER A 176 2.61 35.17 26.00
N GLY A 177 2.40 36.42 25.57
CA GLY A 177 1.62 37.38 26.30
C GLY A 177 0.17 36.93 26.34
N PHE A 178 -0.24 36.26 27.40
CA PHE A 178 -1.65 36.14 27.71
C PHE A 178 -2.17 37.55 28.00
N PRO A 179 -3.21 38.07 27.34
CA PRO A 179 -3.84 39.31 27.75
C PRO A 179 -4.45 39.07 29.13
N GLN A 180 -3.89 39.76 30.12
CA GLN A 180 -4.38 39.76 31.48
C GLN A 180 -5.79 40.36 31.46
N GLY A 181 -6.79 39.53 31.77
CA GLY A 181 -8.18 39.94 31.76
C GLY A 181 -8.42 41.10 32.73
N TYR A 182 -9.05 42.14 32.25
CA TYR A 182 -9.57 43.23 33.07
C TYR A 182 -10.59 42.68 34.08
N SER A 183 -10.18 42.57 35.34
CA SER A 183 -11.12 42.45 36.45
C SER A 183 -11.69 43.84 36.77
N ARG A 184 -12.91 44.08 36.34
CA ARG A 184 -13.70 45.24 36.74
C ARG A 184 -14.19 45.02 38.17
N ALA A 185 -13.51 45.59 39.12
CA ALA A 185 -14.02 45.74 40.46
C ALA A 185 -15.23 46.71 40.43
N SER A 186 -16.42 46.20 40.72
CA SER A 186 -17.58 47.04 41.00
C SER A 186 -17.54 47.44 42.46
N GLU A 187 -17.11 48.65 42.72
CA GLU A 187 -17.42 49.39 43.99
C GLU A 187 -18.92 49.67 43.98
N ARG A 188 -19.65 49.02 44.85
CA ARG A 188 -20.93 49.51 45.32
C ARG A 188 -20.64 50.28 46.62
N GLY A 189 -20.69 51.59 46.51
CA GLY A 189 -20.90 52.47 47.68
C GLY A 189 -22.37 52.43 48.06
N ASP A 190 -22.60 52.17 49.34
CA ASP A 190 -23.88 52.37 49.98
C ASP A 190 -23.85 53.80 50.62
N PRO A 191 -24.90 54.60 50.48
CA PRO A 191 -25.16 55.70 51.38
C PRO A 191 -26.33 55.34 52.29
N MET A 192 -26.12 55.57 53.57
CA MET A 192 -27.09 55.77 54.63
C MET A 192 -28.57 55.39 54.44
#